data_e13903eec1277186e6e790551d8ad3e5
#
_entry.id   e13903eec1277186e6e790551d8ad3e5
#
_cell.length_a   1.000
_cell.length_b   1.000
_cell.length_c   1.000
_cell.angle_alpha   90.00
_cell.angle_beta   90.00
_cell.angle_gamma   90.00
#
_symmetry.space_group_name_H-M   'P 1'
#
loop_
_entity.id
_entity.type
_entity.pdbx_description
1 polymer ?
#
loop_
_entity_poly.entity_id
_entity_poly.type
_entity_poly.pdbx_seq_one_letter_code
_entity_poly.pdbx_strand_id
1 'polypeptide(L)'
;MSETKHNWTKEEILEIYNKPLMELLYDAASVHRLHHDPNTVQVSTLLSIKTGGCPEDCGYCPQAARYHTDIEGNDLMSVQQVKAQALRAKSSGSSRVCMGAAWRNVKDGEEFDQVLEMVRTINKLDMEVCCTLGMITENQAQRLAEAGLYAYNHNLDSSEEYYKEVISTRGFEDRLETIDNVRKTNVTVCSGGIIGMGEKVEDRAGMLVALSTLNPQPESVPINALVAVDGTPLEDQEPISIWDMIRMVATTRIVMPETQVRLSAGRTQMTREGQAMCFFAGANSIFAGDKLLTTPNPDVNEDMKMFELLGLNPQKPFIKKMQPETVEAQDSQYQALGEKPKWTRPEHTIERNEVAKEKAKAVK
;
A
#
# COMPACT_ATOMS: atom_id res chain seq x y z
N MET A 1 -21.50 8.11 13.42
CA MET A 1 -20.21 8.31 12.70
C MET A 1 -20.58 9.05 11.44
N SER A 2 -19.89 10.12 11.08
CA SER A 2 -20.11 10.81 9.79
C SER A 2 -19.72 9.86 8.67
N GLU A 3 -20.51 9.83 7.61
CA GLU A 3 -20.25 9.05 6.41
C GLU A 3 -18.91 9.48 5.79
N THR A 4 -18.09 8.51 5.33
CA THR A 4 -16.78 8.79 4.74
C THR A 4 -16.95 9.62 3.47
N LYS A 5 -16.23 10.74 3.38
CA LYS A 5 -16.33 11.66 2.23
C LYS A 5 -15.56 11.12 1.02
N HIS A 6 -16.23 10.96 -0.12
CA HIS A 6 -15.65 10.47 -1.38
C HIS A 6 -15.57 11.52 -2.50
N ASN A 7 -15.98 12.77 -2.24
CA ASN A 7 -16.05 13.85 -3.22
C ASN A 7 -15.13 15.02 -2.88
N TRP A 8 -13.94 14.73 -2.35
CA TRP A 8 -12.94 15.75 -2.09
C TRP A 8 -12.54 16.48 -3.37
N THR A 9 -12.43 17.81 -3.30
CA THR A 9 -11.80 18.60 -4.36
C THR A 9 -10.32 18.81 -4.07
N LYS A 10 -9.57 19.18 -5.10
CA LYS A 10 -8.12 19.46 -4.98
C LYS A 10 -7.89 20.66 -4.06
N GLU A 11 -8.76 21.68 -4.13
CA GLU A 11 -8.71 22.88 -3.30
C GLU A 11 -8.92 22.55 -1.83
N GLU A 12 -9.93 21.74 -1.50
CA GLU A 12 -10.17 21.31 -0.11
C GLU A 12 -8.98 20.54 0.47
N ILE A 13 -8.35 19.67 -0.32
CA ILE A 13 -7.16 18.94 0.13
C ILE A 13 -5.97 19.88 0.29
N LEU A 14 -5.80 20.86 -0.60
CA LEU A 14 -4.76 21.89 -0.46
C LEU A 14 -4.97 22.77 0.76
N GLU A 15 -6.20 23.14 1.10
CA GLU A 15 -6.51 23.85 2.34
C GLU A 15 -6.08 23.04 3.58
N ILE A 16 -6.35 21.73 3.60
CA ILE A 16 -5.91 20.85 4.67
C ILE A 16 -4.38 20.78 4.72
N TYR A 17 -3.74 20.51 3.58
CA TYR A 17 -2.28 20.34 3.47
C TYR A 17 -1.52 21.59 3.93
N ASN A 18 -2.04 22.78 3.62
CA ASN A 18 -1.40 24.07 3.91
C ASN A 18 -1.72 24.64 5.30
N LYS A 19 -2.51 23.96 6.13
CA LYS A 19 -2.74 24.38 7.53
C LYS A 19 -1.41 24.58 8.26
N PRO A 20 -1.37 25.46 9.28
CA PRO A 20 -0.27 25.49 10.22
C PRO A 20 0.04 24.06 10.72
N LEU A 21 1.32 23.66 10.70
CA LEU A 21 1.67 22.25 10.89
C LEU A 21 1.12 21.65 12.18
N MET A 22 1.13 22.41 13.29
CA MET A 22 0.66 21.91 14.57
C MET A 22 -0.86 21.69 14.59
N GLU A 23 -1.62 22.55 13.90
CA GLU A 23 -3.05 22.39 13.71
C GLU A 23 -3.36 21.17 12.85
N LEU A 24 -2.63 21.00 11.74
CA LEU A 24 -2.76 19.83 10.88
C LEU A 24 -2.50 18.53 11.64
N LEU A 25 -1.46 18.49 12.46
CA LEU A 25 -1.13 17.34 13.31
C LEU A 25 -2.21 17.04 14.35
N TYR A 26 -2.75 18.07 14.99
CA TYR A 26 -3.83 17.91 15.96
C TYR A 26 -5.09 17.32 15.31
N ASP A 27 -5.49 17.86 14.17
CA ASP A 27 -6.64 17.37 13.41
C ASP A 27 -6.43 15.90 12.97
N ALA A 28 -5.28 15.59 12.38
CA ALA A 28 -4.95 14.24 11.92
C ALA A 28 -4.92 13.23 13.08
N ALA A 29 -4.29 13.58 14.21
CA ALA A 29 -4.26 12.75 15.40
C ALA A 29 -5.65 12.53 16.00
N SER A 30 -6.54 13.54 15.93
CA SER A 30 -7.92 13.43 16.37
C SER A 30 -8.71 12.47 15.48
N VAL A 31 -8.60 12.61 14.17
CA VAL A 31 -9.22 11.69 13.19
C VAL A 31 -8.69 10.25 13.38
N HIS A 32 -7.38 10.10 13.57
CA HIS A 32 -6.79 8.78 13.80
C HIS A 32 -7.42 8.06 14.99
N ARG A 33 -7.55 8.74 16.14
CA ARG A 33 -8.12 8.17 17.37
C ARG A 33 -9.61 7.86 17.27
N LEU A 34 -10.33 8.54 16.40
CA LEU A 34 -11.76 8.25 16.16
C LEU A 34 -11.96 6.95 15.36
N HIS A 35 -11.02 6.63 14.46
CA HIS A 35 -11.18 5.54 13.51
C HIS A 35 -10.28 4.33 13.79
N HIS A 36 -9.18 4.50 14.53
CA HIS A 36 -8.19 3.46 14.80
C HIS A 36 -7.79 3.44 16.28
N ASP A 37 -7.28 2.29 16.73
CA ASP A 37 -6.50 2.25 17.96
C ASP A 37 -5.15 2.93 17.71
N PRO A 38 -4.85 4.07 18.35
CA PRO A 38 -3.63 4.83 18.09
C PRO A 38 -2.36 4.11 18.57
N ASN A 39 -2.50 3.04 19.33
CA ASN A 39 -1.38 2.27 19.87
C ASN A 39 -1.06 1.00 19.06
N THR A 40 -1.79 0.74 17.96
CA THR A 40 -1.54 -0.42 17.12
C THR A 40 -0.97 -0.03 15.76
N VAL A 41 0.03 -0.78 15.30
CA VAL A 41 0.70 -0.59 14.00
C VAL A 41 0.70 -1.90 13.23
N GLN A 42 0.16 -1.88 12.00
CA GLN A 42 0.26 -3.02 11.10
C GLN A 42 1.71 -3.18 10.63
N VAL A 43 2.30 -4.34 10.90
CA VAL A 43 3.66 -4.69 10.46
C VAL A 43 3.57 -5.66 9.29
N SER A 44 4.14 -5.26 8.15
CA SER A 44 4.17 -6.07 6.94
C SER A 44 5.62 -6.36 6.55
N THR A 45 5.89 -7.52 5.98
CA THR A 45 7.19 -7.82 5.33
C THR A 45 7.01 -7.86 3.83
N LEU A 46 7.90 -7.20 3.10
CA LEU A 46 7.89 -7.14 1.64
C LEU A 46 8.92 -8.13 1.08
N LEU A 47 8.47 -9.05 0.24
CA LEU A 47 9.29 -10.03 -0.45
C LEU A 47 9.35 -9.72 -1.95
N SER A 48 10.55 -9.52 -2.51
CA SER A 48 10.75 -9.52 -3.95
C SER A 48 10.78 -10.97 -4.43
N ILE A 49 9.66 -11.47 -4.94
CA ILE A 49 9.54 -12.85 -5.43
C ILE A 49 10.11 -13.01 -6.84
N LYS A 50 10.26 -11.91 -7.59
CA LYS A 50 10.98 -11.82 -8.87
C LYS A 50 11.57 -10.41 -8.97
N THR A 51 12.87 -10.31 -9.20
CA THR A 51 13.61 -9.04 -9.19
C THR A 51 14.22 -8.76 -10.56
N GLY A 52 14.15 -7.49 -10.99
CA GLY A 52 14.81 -7.01 -12.21
C GLY A 52 14.11 -7.40 -13.52
N GLY A 53 14.55 -6.79 -14.61
CA GLY A 53 14.06 -7.09 -15.96
C GLY A 53 12.62 -6.59 -16.25
N CYS A 54 12.10 -5.65 -15.46
CA CYS A 54 10.78 -5.06 -15.72
C CYS A 54 10.81 -4.24 -17.02
N PRO A 55 9.86 -4.44 -17.95
CA PRO A 55 9.83 -3.70 -19.21
C PRO A 55 9.29 -2.27 -19.09
N GLU A 56 8.84 -1.85 -17.91
CA GLU A 56 8.39 -0.49 -17.63
C GLU A 56 9.57 0.49 -17.53
N ASP A 57 9.27 1.80 -17.56
CA ASP A 57 10.25 2.88 -17.49
C ASP A 57 10.06 3.82 -16.29
N CYS A 58 9.45 3.35 -15.22
CA CYS A 58 9.25 4.16 -14.02
C CYS A 58 10.57 4.80 -13.58
N GLY A 59 10.65 6.15 -13.63
CA GLY A 59 11.90 6.90 -13.45
C GLY A 59 12.58 6.75 -12.09
N TYR A 60 11.85 6.23 -11.10
CA TYR A 60 12.35 5.95 -9.74
C TYR A 60 12.77 4.49 -9.54
N CYS A 61 12.50 3.59 -10.51
CA CYS A 61 12.53 2.15 -10.25
C CYS A 61 13.82 1.50 -10.79
N PRO A 62 14.71 1.00 -9.92
CA PRO A 62 15.95 0.38 -10.36
C PRO A 62 15.75 -1.02 -10.98
N GLN A 63 14.52 -1.58 -10.97
CA GLN A 63 14.20 -2.87 -11.59
C GLN A 63 13.87 -2.78 -13.08
N ALA A 64 13.78 -1.56 -13.65
CA ALA A 64 13.48 -1.36 -15.05
C ALA A 64 14.64 -1.89 -15.93
N ALA A 65 14.32 -2.74 -16.91
CA ALA A 65 15.33 -3.38 -17.79
C ALA A 65 16.16 -2.40 -18.62
N ARG A 66 15.66 -1.16 -18.79
CA ARG A 66 16.33 -0.11 -19.57
C ARG A 66 17.34 0.71 -18.79
N TYR A 67 17.36 0.59 -17.44
CA TYR A 67 18.29 1.33 -16.59
C TYR A 67 19.48 0.47 -16.19
N HIS A 68 20.64 1.10 -16.05
CA HIS A 68 21.87 0.44 -15.64
C HIS A 68 22.09 0.66 -14.14
N THR A 69 21.47 -0.21 -13.35
CA THR A 69 21.54 -0.18 -11.88
C THR A 69 22.25 -1.43 -11.37
N ASP A 70 22.74 -1.40 -10.13
CA ASP A 70 23.41 -2.54 -9.48
C ASP A 70 22.41 -3.62 -8.97
N ILE A 71 21.20 -3.66 -9.51
CA ILE A 71 20.20 -4.64 -9.11
C ILE A 71 20.43 -5.96 -9.85
N GLU A 72 20.81 -6.98 -9.10
CA GLU A 72 20.86 -8.36 -9.63
C GLU A 72 19.44 -8.88 -9.91
N GLY A 73 19.22 -9.31 -11.14
CA GLY A 73 17.98 -9.98 -11.56
C GLY A 73 17.89 -11.38 -10.95
N ASN A 74 16.71 -11.73 -10.45
CA ASN A 74 16.41 -13.07 -9.96
C ASN A 74 15.12 -13.57 -10.59
N ASP A 75 15.12 -14.87 -10.93
CA ASP A 75 13.91 -15.57 -11.38
C ASP A 75 12.88 -15.69 -10.27
N LEU A 76 11.67 -16.12 -10.63
CA LEU A 76 10.58 -16.31 -9.69
C LEU A 76 10.97 -17.29 -8.58
N MET A 77 10.86 -16.87 -7.33
CA MET A 77 11.12 -17.71 -6.15
C MET A 77 10.22 -18.95 -6.15
N SER A 78 10.76 -20.08 -5.66
CA SER A 78 9.93 -21.26 -5.40
C SER A 78 8.97 -21.04 -4.21
N VAL A 79 7.87 -21.81 -4.19
CA VAL A 79 6.90 -21.79 -3.08
C VAL A 79 7.57 -22.09 -1.73
N GLN A 80 8.58 -22.98 -1.71
CA GLN A 80 9.33 -23.32 -0.50
C GLN A 80 10.19 -22.16 0.00
N GLN A 81 10.83 -21.40 -0.90
CA GLN A 81 11.58 -20.20 -0.53
C GLN A 81 10.66 -19.13 0.07
N VAL A 82 9.50 -18.88 -0.56
CA VAL A 82 8.49 -17.94 -0.06
C VAL A 82 7.98 -18.39 1.30
N LYS A 83 7.68 -19.69 1.49
CA LYS A 83 7.27 -20.24 2.78
C LYS A 83 8.31 -19.99 3.88
N ALA A 84 9.59 -20.22 3.58
CA ALA A 84 10.66 -20.00 4.55
C ALA A 84 10.78 -18.51 4.94
N GLN A 85 10.66 -17.60 3.97
CA GLN A 85 10.67 -16.15 4.23
C GLN A 85 9.43 -15.71 5.03
N ALA A 86 8.24 -16.23 4.70
CA ALA A 86 7.02 -15.95 5.44
C ALA A 86 7.10 -16.40 6.91
N LEU A 87 7.70 -17.55 7.18
CA LEU A 87 7.93 -18.01 8.56
C LEU A 87 8.89 -17.08 9.32
N ARG A 88 9.94 -16.58 8.67
CA ARG A 88 10.83 -15.56 9.25
C ARG A 88 10.08 -14.27 9.56
N ALA A 89 9.30 -13.78 8.58
CA ALA A 89 8.46 -12.59 8.77
C ALA A 89 7.50 -12.75 9.95
N LYS A 90 6.85 -13.90 10.08
CA LYS A 90 5.95 -14.22 11.20
C LYS A 90 6.70 -14.20 12.53
N SER A 91 7.87 -14.81 12.60
CA SER A 91 8.68 -14.84 13.83
C SER A 91 9.20 -13.45 14.24
N SER A 92 9.33 -12.54 13.29
CA SER A 92 9.70 -11.13 13.50
C SER A 92 8.50 -10.21 13.78
N GLY A 93 7.30 -10.75 14.00
CA GLY A 93 6.11 -9.99 14.38
C GLY A 93 5.30 -9.42 13.22
N SER A 94 5.63 -9.75 11.96
CA SER A 94 4.82 -9.33 10.82
C SER A 94 3.49 -10.07 10.77
N SER A 95 2.40 -9.32 10.57
CA SER A 95 1.05 -9.86 10.38
C SER A 95 0.70 -10.09 8.90
N ARG A 96 1.43 -9.43 7.98
CA ARG A 96 1.19 -9.47 6.54
C ARG A 96 2.50 -9.72 5.78
N VAL A 97 2.41 -10.54 4.72
CA VAL A 97 3.46 -10.69 3.71
C VAL A 97 2.99 -10.05 2.42
N CYS A 98 3.79 -9.13 1.89
CA CYS A 98 3.55 -8.50 0.59
C CYS A 98 4.54 -9.08 -0.42
N MET A 99 4.06 -9.72 -1.48
CA MET A 99 4.88 -10.29 -2.55
C MET A 99 4.91 -9.34 -3.74
N GLY A 100 6.09 -8.88 -4.13
CA GLY A 100 6.31 -8.04 -5.30
C GLY A 100 7.06 -8.79 -6.40
N ALA A 101 6.61 -8.66 -7.65
CA ALA A 101 7.30 -9.17 -8.83
C ALA A 101 7.53 -8.05 -9.84
N ALA A 102 8.73 -8.01 -10.43
CA ALA A 102 9.12 -7.04 -11.44
C ALA A 102 8.46 -7.33 -12.80
N TRP A 103 7.14 -7.26 -12.85
CA TRP A 103 6.33 -7.43 -14.07
C TRP A 103 5.57 -6.15 -14.44
N ARG A 104 5.45 -5.89 -15.73
CA ARG A 104 4.47 -4.93 -16.24
C ARG A 104 3.04 -5.42 -15.97
N ASN A 105 2.80 -6.67 -16.33
CA ASN A 105 1.56 -7.41 -16.09
C ASN A 105 1.90 -8.89 -15.94
N VAL A 106 1.29 -9.55 -14.98
CA VAL A 106 1.40 -11.00 -14.86
C VAL A 106 0.64 -11.66 -16.02
N LYS A 107 1.23 -12.72 -16.57
CA LYS A 107 0.59 -13.53 -17.64
C LYS A 107 0.03 -14.82 -17.04
N ASP A 108 -1.09 -15.30 -17.59
CA ASP A 108 -1.59 -16.62 -17.26
C ASP A 108 -0.58 -17.69 -17.67
N GLY A 109 -0.41 -18.70 -16.84
CA GLY A 109 0.54 -19.78 -17.03
C GLY A 109 1.19 -20.22 -15.74
N GLU A 110 2.25 -21.03 -15.85
CA GLU A 110 2.92 -21.69 -14.72
C GLU A 110 3.41 -20.71 -13.64
N GLU A 111 3.97 -19.55 -14.03
CA GLU A 111 4.44 -18.55 -13.06
C GLU A 111 3.27 -17.97 -12.24
N PHE A 112 2.13 -17.68 -12.88
CA PHE A 112 0.96 -17.17 -12.15
C PHE A 112 0.34 -18.25 -11.26
N ASP A 113 0.26 -19.50 -11.73
CA ASP A 113 -0.21 -20.63 -10.93
C ASP A 113 0.69 -20.85 -9.69
N GLN A 114 2.01 -20.69 -9.86
CA GLN A 114 2.96 -20.72 -8.75
C GLN A 114 2.72 -19.58 -7.74
N VAL A 115 2.42 -18.38 -8.20
CA VAL A 115 2.05 -17.26 -7.30
C VAL A 115 0.76 -17.57 -6.53
N LEU A 116 -0.25 -18.14 -7.17
CA LEU A 116 -1.48 -18.56 -6.49
C LEU A 116 -1.19 -19.58 -5.38
N GLU A 117 -0.26 -20.53 -5.61
CA GLU A 117 0.13 -21.48 -4.57
C GLU A 117 0.96 -20.82 -3.46
N MET A 118 1.77 -19.81 -3.76
CA MET A 118 2.43 -18.99 -2.73
C MET A 118 1.39 -18.31 -1.82
N VAL A 119 0.34 -17.71 -2.41
CA VAL A 119 -0.76 -17.08 -1.64
C VAL A 119 -1.40 -18.10 -0.70
N ARG A 120 -1.80 -19.28 -1.21
CA ARG A 120 -2.38 -20.35 -0.39
C ARG A 120 -1.44 -20.82 0.72
N THR A 121 -0.14 -20.90 0.40
CA THR A 121 0.88 -21.34 1.36
C THR A 121 1.04 -20.36 2.51
N ILE A 122 1.07 -19.06 2.24
CA ILE A 122 1.18 -18.03 3.29
C ILE A 122 -0.10 -17.98 4.13
N ASN A 123 -1.28 -18.09 3.52
CA ASN A 123 -2.55 -18.16 4.26
C ASN A 123 -2.57 -19.33 5.27
N LYS A 124 -2.01 -20.50 4.90
CA LYS A 124 -1.88 -21.65 5.82
C LYS A 124 -0.96 -21.37 7.03
N LEU A 125 -0.18 -20.30 6.98
CA LEU A 125 0.65 -19.83 8.10
C LEU A 125 -0.08 -18.82 8.99
N ASP A 126 -1.37 -18.61 8.81
CA ASP A 126 -2.14 -17.58 9.50
C ASP A 126 -1.54 -16.16 9.34
N MET A 127 -1.20 -15.78 8.12
CA MET A 127 -0.74 -14.46 7.76
C MET A 127 -1.60 -13.87 6.64
N GLU A 128 -1.78 -12.57 6.65
CA GLU A 128 -2.38 -11.86 5.53
C GLU A 128 -1.42 -11.83 4.33
N VAL A 129 -1.96 -11.88 3.12
CA VAL A 129 -1.17 -11.83 1.89
C VAL A 129 -1.56 -10.62 1.06
N CYS A 130 -0.57 -9.87 0.61
CA CYS A 130 -0.70 -8.82 -0.38
C CYS A 130 0.18 -9.15 -1.59
N CYS A 131 -0.27 -8.82 -2.80
CA CYS A 131 0.51 -8.99 -4.02
C CYS A 131 0.65 -7.70 -4.81
N THR A 132 1.80 -7.54 -5.48
CA THR A 132 2.12 -6.50 -6.48
C THR A 132 2.69 -7.20 -7.70
N LEU A 133 1.86 -7.50 -8.69
CA LEU A 133 2.21 -8.31 -9.87
C LEU A 133 2.11 -7.50 -11.19
N GLY A 134 2.15 -6.17 -11.08
CA GLY A 134 1.86 -5.28 -12.20
C GLY A 134 0.37 -5.16 -12.48
N MET A 135 -0.01 -4.97 -13.75
CA MET A 135 -1.42 -4.93 -14.15
C MET A 135 -2.02 -6.34 -14.15
N ILE A 136 -3.29 -6.44 -13.76
CA ILE A 136 -4.04 -7.69 -13.76
C ILE A 136 -5.43 -7.51 -14.38
N THR A 137 -5.90 -8.55 -15.00
CA THR A 137 -7.27 -8.65 -15.52
C THR A 137 -8.25 -8.99 -14.41
N GLU A 138 -9.54 -8.80 -14.66
CA GLU A 138 -10.62 -9.20 -13.75
C GLU A 138 -10.56 -10.71 -13.40
N ASN A 139 -10.29 -11.56 -14.40
CA ASN A 139 -10.15 -13.00 -14.18
C ASN A 139 -8.97 -13.33 -13.25
N GLN A 140 -7.82 -12.66 -13.44
CA GLN A 140 -6.66 -12.86 -12.56
C GLN A 140 -6.94 -12.34 -11.14
N ALA A 141 -7.64 -11.22 -10.99
CA ALA A 141 -8.09 -10.73 -9.69
C ALA A 141 -9.01 -11.74 -8.98
N GLN A 142 -9.94 -12.35 -9.71
CA GLN A 142 -10.84 -13.37 -9.18
C GLN A 142 -10.06 -14.63 -8.74
N ARG A 143 -9.12 -15.11 -9.54
CA ARG A 143 -8.27 -16.27 -9.19
C ARG A 143 -7.40 -16.00 -7.95
N LEU A 144 -6.88 -14.77 -7.80
CA LEU A 144 -6.16 -14.35 -6.59
C LEU A 144 -7.09 -14.31 -5.37
N ALA A 145 -8.33 -13.82 -5.53
CA ALA A 145 -9.35 -13.83 -4.48
C ALA A 145 -9.66 -15.25 -4.02
N GLU A 146 -9.85 -16.19 -4.95
CA GLU A 146 -10.09 -17.61 -4.69
C GLU A 146 -8.91 -18.31 -4.01
N ALA A 147 -7.67 -17.86 -4.31
CA ALA A 147 -6.47 -18.31 -3.61
C ALA A 147 -6.36 -17.76 -2.18
N GLY A 148 -7.22 -16.80 -1.80
CA GLY A 148 -7.26 -16.20 -0.48
C GLY A 148 -6.41 -14.93 -0.35
N LEU A 149 -6.14 -14.24 -1.45
CA LEU A 149 -5.45 -12.96 -1.40
C LEU A 149 -6.26 -11.94 -0.58
N TYR A 150 -5.61 -11.29 0.39
CA TYR A 150 -6.24 -10.26 1.21
C TYR A 150 -6.22 -8.90 0.52
N ALA A 151 -5.08 -8.47 -0.02
CA ALA A 151 -4.91 -7.17 -0.63
C ALA A 151 -4.12 -7.25 -1.95
N TYR A 152 -4.42 -6.36 -2.88
CA TYR A 152 -3.62 -6.15 -4.07
C TYR A 152 -3.03 -4.74 -4.07
N ASN A 153 -1.72 -4.63 -4.16
CA ASN A 153 -1.05 -3.34 -4.24
C ASN A 153 -0.88 -2.92 -5.70
N HIS A 154 -1.41 -1.74 -6.01
CA HIS A 154 -1.18 -1.08 -7.29
C HIS A 154 -1.21 0.43 -7.08
N ASN A 155 -0.02 1.00 -6.86
CA ASN A 155 0.10 2.43 -6.56
C ASN A 155 -0.26 3.30 -7.76
N LEU A 156 -0.84 4.47 -7.51
CA LEU A 156 -0.98 5.52 -8.51
C LEU A 156 0.36 6.24 -8.76
N ASP A 157 1.26 6.18 -7.80
CA ASP A 157 2.58 6.79 -7.73
C ASP A 157 2.56 8.31 -7.64
N SER A 158 1.75 9.02 -8.42
CA SER A 158 1.58 10.49 -8.40
C SER A 158 0.17 10.91 -8.84
N SER A 159 -0.06 12.20 -9.12
CA SER A 159 -1.27 12.69 -9.79
C SER A 159 -1.31 12.28 -11.27
N GLU A 160 -2.50 12.35 -11.87
CA GLU A 160 -2.68 12.13 -13.31
C GLU A 160 -1.85 13.14 -14.13
N GLU A 161 -1.80 14.40 -13.68
CA GLU A 161 -1.08 15.48 -14.37
C GLU A 161 0.42 15.25 -14.38
N TYR A 162 1.00 14.80 -13.26
CA TYR A 162 2.44 14.58 -13.12
C TYR A 162 2.90 13.18 -13.56
N TYR A 163 1.98 12.24 -13.73
CA TYR A 163 2.30 10.84 -14.02
C TYR A 163 3.20 10.64 -15.23
N LYS A 164 2.97 11.41 -16.30
CA LYS A 164 3.71 11.33 -17.57
C LYS A 164 5.16 11.78 -17.47
N GLU A 165 5.49 12.60 -16.47
CA GLU A 165 6.87 13.04 -16.21
C GLU A 165 7.71 11.90 -15.63
N VAL A 166 7.06 10.88 -15.06
CA VAL A 166 7.74 9.80 -14.33
C VAL A 166 7.66 8.46 -15.07
N ILE A 167 6.58 8.21 -15.80
CA ILE A 167 6.30 6.92 -16.46
C ILE A 167 5.69 7.18 -17.83
N SER A 168 6.30 6.64 -18.89
CA SER A 168 5.81 6.78 -20.27
C SER A 168 5.29 5.48 -20.89
N THR A 169 5.68 4.33 -20.35
CA THR A 169 5.32 3.01 -20.92
C THR A 169 3.89 2.57 -20.67
N ARG A 170 3.18 3.24 -19.73
CA ARG A 170 1.74 3.05 -19.46
C ARG A 170 1.10 4.35 -19.02
N GLY A 171 -0.21 4.45 -19.18
CA GLY A 171 -0.99 5.59 -18.74
C GLY A 171 -1.41 5.51 -17.27
N PHE A 172 -1.87 6.64 -16.73
CA PHE A 172 -2.51 6.72 -15.41
C PHE A 172 -3.80 5.89 -15.38
N GLU A 173 -4.55 5.89 -16.49
CA GLU A 173 -5.76 5.08 -16.66
C GLU A 173 -5.50 3.58 -16.53
N ASP A 174 -4.38 3.07 -17.01
CA ASP A 174 -4.01 1.65 -16.84
C ASP A 174 -3.88 1.26 -15.37
N ARG A 175 -3.45 2.21 -14.52
CA ARG A 175 -3.40 2.03 -13.07
C ARG A 175 -4.80 1.91 -12.47
N LEU A 176 -5.67 2.83 -12.87
CA LEU A 176 -7.05 2.88 -12.39
C LEU A 176 -7.85 1.66 -12.86
N GLU A 177 -7.66 1.21 -14.10
CA GLU A 177 -8.29 -0.01 -14.62
C GLU A 177 -7.89 -1.25 -13.79
N THR A 178 -6.62 -1.37 -13.44
CA THR A 178 -6.16 -2.47 -12.59
C THR A 178 -6.81 -2.41 -11.20
N ILE A 179 -6.91 -1.22 -10.60
CA ILE A 179 -7.60 -1.03 -9.32
C ILE A 179 -9.08 -1.42 -9.45
N ASP A 180 -9.75 -1.02 -10.53
CA ASP A 180 -11.15 -1.36 -10.78
C ASP A 180 -11.34 -2.88 -10.96
N ASN A 181 -10.42 -3.57 -11.64
CA ASN A 181 -10.46 -5.04 -11.76
C ASN A 181 -10.34 -5.73 -10.40
N VAL A 182 -9.47 -5.24 -9.51
CA VAL A 182 -9.37 -5.75 -8.13
C VAL A 182 -10.66 -5.50 -7.35
N ARG A 183 -11.23 -4.30 -7.46
CA ARG A 183 -12.44 -3.89 -6.73
C ARG A 183 -13.69 -4.68 -7.11
N LYS A 184 -13.72 -5.35 -8.25
CA LYS A 184 -14.79 -6.29 -8.63
C LYS A 184 -14.77 -7.59 -7.82
N THR A 185 -13.77 -7.80 -7.00
CA THR A 185 -13.61 -8.96 -6.13
C THR A 185 -13.69 -8.58 -4.65
N ASN A 186 -13.56 -9.55 -3.76
CA ASN A 186 -13.45 -9.30 -2.33
C ASN A 186 -12.02 -8.99 -1.85
N VAL A 187 -11.06 -8.82 -2.78
CA VAL A 187 -9.69 -8.40 -2.46
C VAL A 187 -9.67 -6.91 -2.17
N THR A 188 -8.98 -6.51 -1.12
CA THR A 188 -8.84 -5.10 -0.76
C THR A 188 -7.80 -4.40 -1.65
N VAL A 189 -7.94 -3.08 -1.80
CA VAL A 189 -6.97 -2.27 -2.56
C VAL A 189 -5.95 -1.68 -1.61
N CYS A 190 -4.67 -1.84 -1.95
CA CYS A 190 -3.56 -1.08 -1.40
C CYS A 190 -3.04 -0.17 -2.52
N SER A 191 -3.19 1.15 -2.38
CA SER A 191 -2.74 2.09 -3.41
C SER A 191 -2.37 3.43 -2.80
N GLY A 192 -1.23 3.94 -3.17
CA GLY A 192 -0.68 5.22 -2.72
C GLY A 192 0.31 5.76 -3.72
N GLY A 193 1.35 6.44 -3.25
CA GLY A 193 2.34 7.01 -4.15
C GLY A 193 3.66 7.37 -3.51
N ILE A 194 4.45 8.09 -4.29
CA ILE A 194 5.80 8.51 -3.96
C ILE A 194 5.84 10.03 -3.97
N ILE A 195 6.44 10.63 -2.96
CA ILE A 195 6.71 12.07 -2.90
C ILE A 195 8.22 12.33 -2.93
N GLY A 196 8.61 13.47 -3.50
CA GLY A 196 10.02 13.83 -3.69
C GLY A 196 10.57 13.49 -5.09
N MET A 197 9.68 13.18 -6.06
CA MET A 197 10.08 12.93 -7.45
C MET A 197 10.22 14.21 -8.29
N GLY A 198 10.05 15.40 -7.68
CA GLY A 198 10.01 16.69 -8.36
C GLY A 198 8.59 17.23 -8.56
N GLU A 199 7.59 16.52 -8.08
CA GLU A 199 6.18 16.90 -8.09
C GLU A 199 5.93 18.12 -7.18
N LYS A 200 4.87 18.87 -7.48
CA LYS A 200 4.38 19.97 -6.67
C LYS A 200 3.38 19.49 -5.61
N VAL A 201 3.06 20.37 -4.67
CA VAL A 201 2.03 20.11 -3.64
C VAL A 201 0.67 19.85 -4.29
N GLU A 202 0.36 20.53 -5.39
CA GLU A 202 -0.86 20.33 -6.18
C GLU A 202 -0.96 18.92 -6.75
N ASP A 203 0.18 18.30 -7.09
CA ASP A 203 0.23 16.92 -7.58
C ASP A 203 -0.01 15.92 -6.43
N ARG A 204 0.55 16.19 -5.25
CA ARG A 204 0.27 15.40 -4.03
C ARG A 204 -1.22 15.44 -3.69
N ALA A 205 -1.84 16.62 -3.76
CA ALA A 205 -3.28 16.78 -3.57
C ALA A 205 -4.08 16.05 -4.67
N GLY A 206 -3.67 16.15 -5.94
CA GLY A 206 -4.30 15.45 -7.06
C GLY A 206 -4.31 13.92 -6.88
N MET A 207 -3.20 13.34 -6.41
CA MET A 207 -3.12 11.92 -6.06
C MET A 207 -4.11 11.55 -4.94
N LEU A 208 -4.21 12.35 -3.88
CA LEU A 208 -5.16 12.11 -2.80
C LEU A 208 -6.62 12.25 -3.27
N VAL A 209 -6.93 13.17 -4.20
CA VAL A 209 -8.25 13.26 -4.86
C VAL A 209 -8.55 11.93 -5.55
N ALA A 210 -7.64 11.41 -6.38
CA ALA A 210 -7.86 10.17 -7.11
C ALA A 210 -8.11 8.98 -6.18
N LEU A 211 -7.33 8.85 -5.09
CA LEU A 211 -7.49 7.77 -4.11
C LEU A 211 -8.77 7.91 -3.28
N SER A 212 -9.07 9.10 -2.79
CA SER A 212 -10.20 9.34 -1.89
C SER A 212 -11.56 9.28 -2.56
N THR A 213 -11.60 9.42 -3.90
CA THR A 213 -12.83 9.29 -4.69
C THR A 213 -13.22 7.85 -5.00
N LEU A 214 -12.33 6.90 -4.75
CA LEU A 214 -12.69 5.49 -4.79
C LEU A 214 -13.70 5.19 -3.67
N ASN A 215 -14.76 4.45 -3.99
CA ASN A 215 -15.74 4.02 -3.01
C ASN A 215 -15.88 2.47 -3.09
N PRO A 216 -15.44 1.73 -2.05
CA PRO A 216 -14.74 2.24 -0.86
C PRO A 216 -13.34 2.79 -1.18
N GLN A 217 -12.84 3.64 -0.28
CA GLN A 217 -11.44 4.11 -0.33
C GLN A 217 -10.48 2.92 -0.17
N PRO A 218 -9.20 3.04 -0.61
CA PRO A 218 -8.24 1.97 -0.42
C PRO A 218 -8.11 1.54 1.06
N GLU A 219 -8.03 0.26 1.31
CA GLU A 219 -7.78 -0.27 2.68
C GLU A 219 -6.44 0.22 3.21
N SER A 220 -5.43 0.34 2.34
CA SER A 220 -4.11 0.80 2.73
C SER A 220 -3.56 1.80 1.70
N VAL A 221 -2.98 2.89 2.20
CA VAL A 221 -2.34 3.93 1.39
C VAL A 221 -0.87 4.06 1.81
N PRO A 222 0.05 3.45 1.06
CA PRO A 222 1.48 3.65 1.27
C PRO A 222 1.90 5.06 0.83
N ILE A 223 2.57 5.78 1.73
CA ILE A 223 3.28 7.03 1.46
C ILE A 223 4.77 6.70 1.45
N ASN A 224 5.37 6.85 0.28
CA ASN A 224 6.79 6.59 0.06
C ASN A 224 7.52 7.94 -0.08
N ALA A 225 8.64 8.10 0.61
CA ALA A 225 9.63 9.08 0.19
C ALA A 225 10.49 8.47 -0.91
N LEU A 226 10.79 9.24 -1.95
CA LEU A 226 11.71 8.80 -2.99
C LEU A 226 13.04 8.40 -2.36
N VAL A 227 13.54 7.25 -2.73
CA VAL A 227 14.93 6.84 -2.51
C VAL A 227 15.62 6.90 -3.85
N ALA A 228 16.40 7.94 -4.09
CA ALA A 228 17.17 8.09 -5.30
C ALA A 228 18.17 6.92 -5.43
N VAL A 229 18.22 6.31 -6.60
CA VAL A 229 19.09 5.15 -6.89
C VAL A 229 19.91 5.46 -8.13
N ASP A 230 21.21 5.27 -8.01
CA ASP A 230 22.19 5.48 -9.10
C ASP A 230 21.77 4.67 -10.34
N GLY A 231 21.91 5.27 -11.51
CA GLY A 231 21.52 4.69 -12.80
C GLY A 231 20.02 4.80 -13.13
N THR A 232 19.22 5.45 -12.28
CA THR A 232 17.81 5.78 -12.60
C THR A 232 17.66 7.25 -13.01
N PRO A 233 16.62 7.62 -13.79
CA PRO A 233 16.37 9.03 -14.15
C PRO A 233 16.23 10.01 -12.99
N LEU A 234 15.88 9.54 -11.79
CA LEU A 234 15.68 10.35 -10.60
C LEU A 234 16.85 10.22 -9.59
N GLU A 235 18.03 9.79 -10.03
CA GLU A 235 19.21 9.60 -9.17
C GLU A 235 19.71 10.89 -8.48
N ASP A 236 19.52 12.04 -9.12
CA ASP A 236 19.95 13.36 -8.63
C ASP A 236 18.87 14.08 -7.79
N GLN A 237 17.75 13.45 -7.50
CA GLN A 237 16.70 14.07 -6.69
C GLN A 237 17.11 14.19 -5.23
N GLU A 238 16.97 15.40 -4.69
CA GLU A 238 17.21 15.66 -3.27
C GLU A 238 16.18 14.94 -2.39
N PRO A 239 16.59 14.42 -1.23
CA PRO A 239 15.68 13.80 -0.28
C PRO A 239 14.56 14.76 0.14
N ILE A 240 13.32 14.26 0.18
CA ILE A 240 12.18 15.03 0.64
C ILE A 240 12.33 15.44 2.11
N SER A 241 11.88 16.65 2.45
CA SER A 241 11.87 17.11 3.83
C SER A 241 10.99 16.20 4.71
N ILE A 242 11.44 15.88 5.91
CA ILE A 242 10.63 15.17 6.90
C ILE A 242 9.31 15.91 7.21
N TRP A 243 9.29 17.22 7.13
CA TRP A 243 8.09 18.03 7.36
C TRP A 243 7.05 17.85 6.26
N ASP A 244 7.48 17.68 5.00
CA ASP A 244 6.58 17.35 3.89
C ASP A 244 6.02 15.93 4.03
N MET A 245 6.84 14.98 4.49
CA MET A 245 6.38 13.62 4.78
C MET A 245 5.31 13.61 5.88
N ILE A 246 5.55 14.33 6.97
CA ILE A 246 4.59 14.47 8.07
C ILE A 246 3.29 15.12 7.57
N ARG A 247 3.37 16.19 6.76
CA ARG A 247 2.19 16.83 6.15
C ARG A 247 1.41 15.87 5.27
N MET A 248 2.11 15.10 4.44
CA MET A 248 1.47 14.12 3.55
C MET A 248 0.75 13.03 4.33
N VAL A 249 1.37 12.47 5.36
CA VAL A 249 0.75 11.48 6.25
C VAL A 249 -0.49 12.06 6.94
N ALA A 250 -0.37 13.26 7.52
CA ALA A 250 -1.46 13.92 8.23
C ALA A 250 -2.64 14.22 7.30
N THR A 251 -2.37 14.77 6.12
CA THR A 251 -3.41 15.05 5.12
C THR A 251 -4.10 13.78 4.65
N THR A 252 -3.32 12.72 4.39
CA THR A 252 -3.87 11.41 4.01
C THR A 252 -4.81 10.86 5.08
N ARG A 253 -4.44 10.97 6.35
CA ARG A 253 -5.28 10.52 7.49
C ARG A 253 -6.60 11.27 7.56
N ILE A 254 -6.60 12.59 7.36
CA ILE A 254 -7.81 13.40 7.40
C ILE A 254 -8.73 13.08 6.21
N VAL A 255 -8.15 12.96 5.02
CA VAL A 255 -8.89 12.75 3.77
C VAL A 255 -9.44 11.32 3.67
N MET A 256 -8.71 10.33 4.20
CA MET A 256 -9.08 8.92 4.20
C MET A 256 -9.01 8.35 5.63
N PRO A 257 -10.05 8.60 6.45
CA PRO A 257 -10.00 8.37 7.89
C PRO A 257 -9.92 6.90 8.30
N GLU A 258 -10.44 5.98 7.49
CA GLU A 258 -10.50 4.55 7.82
C GLU A 258 -9.34 3.72 7.26
N THR A 259 -8.53 4.33 6.39
CA THR A 259 -7.42 3.69 5.69
C THR A 259 -6.24 3.39 6.63
N GLN A 260 -5.50 2.31 6.33
CA GLN A 260 -4.17 2.09 6.91
C GLN A 260 -3.16 3.00 6.20
N VAL A 261 -2.74 4.08 6.85
CA VAL A 261 -1.69 4.96 6.29
C VAL A 261 -0.33 4.33 6.56
N ARG A 262 0.34 3.92 5.50
CA ARG A 262 1.62 3.21 5.62
C ARG A 262 2.79 4.15 5.41
N LEU A 263 3.65 4.26 6.42
CA LEU A 263 4.97 4.83 6.29
C LEU A 263 5.87 3.78 5.62
N SER A 264 6.18 4.01 4.34
CA SER A 264 6.75 3.00 3.44
C SER A 264 8.23 3.28 3.12
N ALA A 265 8.63 3.46 1.87
CA ALA A 265 10.03 3.71 1.51
C ALA A 265 10.58 5.02 2.07
N GLY A 266 11.92 5.10 2.19
CA GLY A 266 12.65 6.28 2.66
C GLY A 266 12.81 6.38 4.17
N ARG A 267 12.33 5.43 4.95
CA ARG A 267 12.40 5.48 6.43
C ARG A 267 13.83 5.54 6.98
N THR A 268 14.80 4.97 6.29
CA THR A 268 16.23 5.05 6.67
C THR A 268 16.81 6.45 6.58
N GLN A 269 16.19 7.34 5.80
CA GLN A 269 16.58 8.74 5.67
C GLN A 269 15.88 9.66 6.68
N MET A 270 14.91 9.12 7.45
CA MET A 270 14.14 9.87 8.43
C MET A 270 14.76 9.72 9.82
N THR A 271 14.77 10.80 10.61
CA THR A 271 15.11 10.68 12.03
C THR A 271 14.06 9.89 12.80
N ARG A 272 14.42 9.34 13.95
CA ARG A 272 13.47 8.63 14.82
C ARG A 272 12.32 9.51 15.27
N GLU A 273 12.61 10.77 15.61
CA GLU A 273 11.61 11.77 16.01
C GLU A 273 10.67 12.10 14.85
N GLY A 274 11.21 12.18 13.63
CA GLY A 274 10.41 12.39 12.41
C GLY A 274 9.43 11.23 12.17
N GLN A 275 9.89 9.99 12.32
CA GLN A 275 9.02 8.81 12.22
C GLN A 275 7.97 8.80 13.35
N ALA A 276 8.34 9.14 14.60
CA ALA A 276 7.40 9.27 15.70
C ALA A 276 6.32 10.31 15.42
N MET A 277 6.69 11.45 14.80
CA MET A 277 5.72 12.46 14.37
C MET A 277 4.79 11.94 13.26
N CYS A 278 5.27 11.09 12.36
CA CYS A 278 4.41 10.43 11.37
C CYS A 278 3.39 9.49 12.04
N PHE A 279 3.79 8.71 13.05
CA PHE A 279 2.85 7.89 13.84
C PHE A 279 1.84 8.75 14.58
N PHE A 280 2.27 9.85 15.19
CA PHE A 280 1.36 10.80 15.83
C PHE A 280 0.37 11.40 14.84
N ALA A 281 0.83 11.73 13.62
CA ALA A 281 0.00 12.23 12.51
C ALA A 281 -0.96 11.18 11.92
N GLY A 282 -0.91 9.94 12.40
CA GLY A 282 -1.86 8.90 12.01
C GLY A 282 -1.32 7.84 11.05
N ALA A 283 0.00 7.75 10.82
CA ALA A 283 0.57 6.55 10.23
C ALA A 283 0.34 5.37 11.21
N ASN A 284 -0.15 4.26 10.69
CA ASN A 284 -0.46 3.06 11.48
C ASN A 284 -0.11 1.76 10.76
N SER A 285 0.78 1.84 9.79
CA SER A 285 1.32 0.68 9.09
C SER A 285 2.77 0.94 8.65
N ILE A 286 3.61 -0.09 8.69
CA ILE A 286 5.00 -0.05 8.19
C ILE A 286 5.35 -1.31 7.42
N PHE A 287 6.43 -1.23 6.64
CA PHE A 287 7.19 -2.41 6.25
C PHE A 287 8.34 -2.63 7.23
N ALA A 288 8.45 -3.85 7.74
CA ALA A 288 9.55 -4.31 8.58
C ALA A 288 10.49 -5.24 7.80
N GLY A 289 11.73 -5.32 8.25
CA GLY A 289 12.81 -6.05 7.60
C GLY A 289 13.84 -5.07 7.03
N ASP A 290 15.09 -5.50 6.96
CA ASP A 290 16.25 -4.69 6.55
C ASP A 290 16.22 -4.21 5.09
N LYS A 291 15.34 -4.79 4.29
CA LYS A 291 15.20 -4.48 2.87
C LYS A 291 13.74 -4.46 2.43
N LEU A 292 13.38 -3.49 1.58
CA LEU A 292 12.17 -3.52 0.78
C LEU A 292 12.39 -4.37 -0.48
N LEU A 293 11.79 -4.06 -1.63
CA LEU A 293 12.08 -4.82 -2.87
C LEU A 293 13.56 -4.72 -3.26
N THR A 294 14.10 -3.51 -3.29
CA THR A 294 15.46 -3.22 -3.75
C THR A 294 16.20 -2.20 -2.89
N THR A 295 15.50 -1.45 -2.04
CA THR A 295 16.05 -0.37 -1.24
C THR A 295 16.18 -0.77 0.23
N PRO A 296 17.12 -0.17 0.99
CA PRO A 296 17.27 -0.39 2.42
C PRO A 296 16.01 0.00 3.21
N ASN A 297 15.81 -0.66 4.35
CA ASN A 297 14.76 -0.35 5.31
C ASN A 297 15.33 -0.51 6.74
N PRO A 298 14.75 0.12 7.78
CA PRO A 298 15.17 -0.10 9.16
C PRO A 298 15.10 -1.58 9.57
N ASP A 299 16.08 -2.02 10.35
CA ASP A 299 16.09 -3.36 10.92
C ASP A 299 14.87 -3.57 11.84
N VAL A 300 14.36 -4.81 11.91
CA VAL A 300 13.22 -5.18 12.76
C VAL A 300 13.43 -4.79 14.22
N ASN A 301 14.65 -4.97 14.75
CA ASN A 301 14.94 -4.64 16.14
C ASN A 301 14.87 -3.13 16.40
N GLU A 302 15.22 -2.31 15.42
CA GLU A 302 15.09 -0.84 15.52
C GLU A 302 13.62 -0.42 15.55
N ASP A 303 12.77 -1.05 14.75
CA ASP A 303 11.33 -0.82 14.78
C ASP A 303 10.72 -1.24 16.13
N MET A 304 11.09 -2.40 16.66
CA MET A 304 10.58 -2.87 17.96
C MET A 304 11.03 -1.97 19.12
N LYS A 305 12.28 -1.50 19.12
CA LYS A 305 12.76 -0.51 20.11
C LYS A 305 11.98 0.81 20.04
N MET A 306 11.68 1.27 18.82
CA MET A 306 10.88 2.48 18.63
C MET A 306 9.45 2.26 19.11
N PHE A 307 8.83 1.12 18.83
CA PHE A 307 7.49 0.80 19.30
C PHE A 307 7.43 0.74 20.83
N GLU A 308 8.41 0.10 21.48
CA GLU A 308 8.51 0.08 22.94
C GLU A 308 8.60 1.51 23.53
N LEU A 309 9.46 2.36 22.95
CA LEU A 309 9.59 3.76 23.37
C LEU A 309 8.30 4.55 23.20
N LEU A 310 7.55 4.33 22.12
CA LEU A 310 6.34 5.06 21.78
C LEU A 310 5.05 4.44 22.36
N GLY A 311 5.15 3.26 23.00
CA GLY A 311 3.98 2.52 23.49
C GLY A 311 3.12 1.93 22.38
N LEU A 312 3.73 1.62 21.22
CA LEU A 312 3.05 1.03 20.06
C LEU A 312 3.15 -0.50 20.09
N ASN A 313 2.14 -1.16 19.53
CA ASN A 313 2.07 -2.62 19.47
C ASN A 313 1.83 -3.10 18.04
N PRO A 314 2.49 -4.17 17.59
CA PRO A 314 2.19 -4.80 16.31
C PRO A 314 0.75 -5.30 16.26
N GLN A 315 0.03 -4.97 15.20
CA GLN A 315 -1.33 -5.43 14.94
C GLN A 315 -1.32 -6.94 14.61
N LYS A 316 -2.22 -7.70 15.21
CA LYS A 316 -2.42 -9.12 14.86
C LYS A 316 -3.06 -9.26 13.48
N PRO A 317 -2.74 -10.32 12.72
CA PRO A 317 -3.32 -10.54 11.40
C PRO A 317 -4.82 -10.79 11.48
N PHE A 318 -5.57 -10.28 10.51
CA PHE A 318 -6.95 -10.64 10.28
C PHE A 318 -7.02 -11.80 9.28
N ILE A 319 -7.35 -12.99 9.77
CA ILE A 319 -7.44 -14.20 8.95
C ILE A 319 -8.88 -14.67 8.87
N LYS A 320 -9.38 -14.78 7.65
CA LYS A 320 -10.59 -15.47 7.33
C LYS A 320 -10.23 -16.94 7.09
N LYS A 321 -10.56 -17.85 8.01
CA LYS A 321 -10.39 -19.29 7.76
C LYS A 321 -11.24 -19.70 6.55
N MET A 322 -10.60 -20.16 5.48
CA MET A 322 -11.29 -20.82 4.39
C MET A 322 -11.83 -22.15 4.91
N GLN A 323 -13.14 -22.38 4.77
CA GLN A 323 -13.71 -23.69 5.06
C GLN A 323 -13.23 -24.72 4.02
N PRO A 324 -12.89 -25.94 4.41
CA PRO A 324 -12.82 -27.05 3.46
C PRO A 324 -14.20 -27.27 2.81
N GLU A 325 -14.23 -27.62 1.54
CA GLU A 325 -15.40 -27.71 0.67
C GLU A 325 -16.47 -28.74 1.07
N THR A 326 -16.42 -29.33 2.24
CA THR A 326 -17.43 -30.28 2.69
C THR A 326 -17.63 -30.16 4.20
N VAL A 327 -18.63 -29.43 4.65
CA VAL A 327 -19.52 -29.74 5.78
C VAL A 327 -20.66 -28.72 5.81
N GLU A 328 -21.87 -29.19 6.07
CA GLU A 328 -23.13 -28.45 6.20
C GLU A 328 -23.02 -27.15 6.98
N ALA A 329 -23.77 -26.14 6.53
CA ALA A 329 -23.83 -24.80 7.09
C ALA A 329 -24.11 -24.78 8.60
N GLN A 330 -23.09 -24.91 9.42
CA GLN A 330 -23.12 -24.48 10.80
C GLN A 330 -22.22 -23.23 10.87
N ASP A 331 -22.80 -22.19 11.48
CA ASP A 331 -22.20 -20.87 11.70
C ASP A 331 -20.69 -20.80 11.52
N SER A 332 -20.26 -20.16 10.44
CA SER A 332 -18.85 -19.92 10.16
C SER A 332 -18.29 -18.98 11.23
N GLN A 333 -17.80 -19.53 12.31
CA GLN A 333 -17.04 -18.79 13.30
C GLN A 333 -15.73 -18.34 12.63
N TYR A 334 -15.71 -17.12 12.16
CA TYR A 334 -14.47 -16.44 11.82
C TYR A 334 -13.67 -16.24 13.09
N GLN A 335 -12.69 -17.08 13.33
CA GLN A 335 -11.71 -16.84 14.38
C GLN A 335 -10.66 -15.88 13.84
N ALA A 336 -10.91 -14.58 13.98
CA ALA A 336 -9.88 -13.57 13.77
C ALA A 336 -8.80 -13.78 14.85
N LEU A 337 -7.53 -13.87 14.45
CA LEU A 337 -6.39 -13.88 15.36
C LEU A 337 -6.11 -12.48 15.93
N GLY A 338 -6.79 -11.46 15.41
CA GLY A 338 -6.73 -10.07 15.81
C GLY A 338 -8.08 -9.40 15.76
N GLU A 339 -8.13 -8.12 16.10
CA GLU A 339 -9.34 -7.32 15.97
C GLU A 339 -9.77 -7.21 14.52
N LYS A 340 -11.09 -7.24 14.29
CA LYS A 340 -11.66 -7.04 12.95
C LYS A 340 -11.22 -5.66 12.43
N PRO A 341 -10.65 -5.55 11.23
CA PRO A 341 -10.33 -4.25 10.65
C PRO A 341 -11.57 -3.37 10.60
N LYS A 342 -11.44 -2.09 10.94
CA LYS A 342 -12.52 -1.12 10.80
C LYS A 342 -12.90 -0.90 9.34
N TRP A 343 -11.91 -0.98 8.45
CA TRP A 343 -12.14 -1.02 7.03
C TRP A 343 -12.84 -2.35 6.68
N THR A 344 -14.03 -2.28 6.12
CA THR A 344 -14.78 -3.47 5.68
C THR A 344 -14.52 -3.71 4.21
N ARG A 345 -14.29 -4.98 3.83
CA ARG A 345 -14.24 -5.35 2.42
C ARG A 345 -15.58 -5.00 1.77
N PRO A 346 -15.55 -4.42 0.57
CA PRO A 346 -16.77 -4.11 -0.15
C PRO A 346 -17.56 -5.41 -0.44
N GLU A 347 -18.84 -5.42 -0.13
CA GLU A 347 -19.76 -6.46 -0.61
C GLU A 347 -20.05 -6.24 -2.09
N HIS A 348 -20.09 -4.96 -2.50
CA HIS A 348 -20.27 -4.54 -3.89
C HIS A 348 -19.23 -3.47 -4.23
N THR A 349 -18.68 -3.57 -5.44
CA THR A 349 -17.76 -2.56 -5.98
C THR A 349 -18.58 -1.55 -6.77
N ILE A 350 -18.44 -0.26 -6.44
CA ILE A 350 -19.06 0.82 -7.21
C ILE A 350 -18.10 1.17 -8.35
N GLU A 351 -18.59 1.14 -9.58
CA GLU A 351 -17.78 1.52 -10.73
C GLU A 351 -17.36 3.00 -10.64
N ARG A 352 -16.10 3.29 -11.02
CA ARG A 352 -15.53 4.64 -11.00
C ARG A 352 -16.39 5.67 -11.76
N ASN A 353 -17.03 5.24 -12.84
CA ASN A 353 -17.95 6.09 -13.64
C ASN A 353 -19.19 6.54 -12.86
N GLU A 354 -19.65 5.80 -11.87
CA GLU A 354 -20.78 6.18 -11.02
C GLU A 354 -20.36 7.26 -10.01
N VAL A 355 -19.17 7.12 -9.43
CA VAL A 355 -18.59 8.14 -8.54
C VAL A 355 -18.34 9.46 -9.30
N ALA A 356 -17.89 9.40 -10.55
CA ALA A 356 -17.72 10.58 -11.41
C ALA A 356 -19.06 11.24 -11.76
N LYS A 357 -20.12 10.46 -11.95
CA LYS A 357 -21.49 10.98 -12.20
C LYS A 357 -22.09 11.64 -10.95
N GLU A 358 -21.83 11.12 -9.75
CA GLU A 358 -22.25 11.74 -8.50
C GLU A 358 -21.53 13.07 -8.26
N LYS A 359 -20.22 13.14 -8.53
CA LYS A 359 -19.47 14.40 -8.51
C LYS A 359 -20.05 15.46 -9.43
N ALA A 360 -20.40 15.09 -10.66
CA ALA A 360 -21.01 16.00 -11.64
C ALA A 360 -22.42 16.48 -11.21
N LYS A 361 -23.12 15.74 -10.34
CA LYS A 361 -24.40 16.16 -9.76
C LYS A 361 -24.24 17.08 -8.55
N ALA A 362 -23.17 16.94 -7.78
CA ALA A 362 -22.90 17.76 -6.59
C ALA A 362 -22.38 19.18 -6.93
N VAL A 363 -21.93 19.40 -8.18
CA VAL A 363 -21.42 20.68 -8.69
C VAL A 363 -22.54 21.50 -9.40
N LYS A 364 -23.75 20.97 -9.53
CA LYS A 364 -24.94 21.68 -10.00
C LYS A 364 -25.84 22.04 -8.83
#